data_b9407b626e7938b0423355a8aa9bd097
#
_entry.id   b9407b626e7938b0423355a8aa9bd097
#
_cell.length_a   1.000
_cell.length_b   1.000
_cell.length_c   1.000
_cell.angle_alpha   90.00
_cell.angle_beta   90.00
_cell.angle_gamma   90.00
#
_symmetry.space_group_name_H-M   'P 1'
#
loop_
_entity.id
_entity.type
_entity.pdbx_description
1 polymer ?
#
loop_
_entity_poly.entity_id
_entity_poly.type
_entity_poly.pdbx_seq_one_letter_code
_entity_poly.pdbx_strand_id
1 'polypeptide(L)'
;ENLRKAGAVIIGKTNMDEFAMGSTTETSYYGPTRNPHNTAHVPGGSSGGSCAAVAASECYYALGSDTGGSIRQPSSFCGVVGLKPTYGTVSRYGLIAYGSSLDQIGPVAKDVSDCAAILEAIASHDPKDSTSMDRDDCDFTEALVDDVKGLRIGIPRDYMGEGLDPEVNDAVMKAAKVLEEKGAIVEAFDLRLVKYAIPAYYTIADAEASSNLERFDGVKYGYRTKDYDGLHNMYKKTRSEGFGPEVKRRIMLGSFV
;
A
#
# COMPACT_ATOMS: atom_id res chain seq x y z
N GLU A 1 4.83 4.41 17.75
CA GLU A 1 5.69 4.57 18.94
C GLU A 1 7.15 4.84 18.52
N ASN A 2 7.75 3.99 17.68
CA ASN A 2 9.16 4.10 17.26
C ASN A 2 9.49 5.46 16.61
N LEU A 3 8.66 5.95 15.69
CA LEU A 3 8.85 7.29 15.11
C LEU A 3 8.86 8.40 16.16
N ARG A 4 8.00 8.32 17.17
CA ARG A 4 8.02 9.30 18.27
C ARG A 4 9.29 9.21 19.12
N LYS A 5 9.79 8.00 19.37
CA LYS A 5 11.08 7.79 20.04
C LYS A 5 12.25 8.35 19.24
N ALA A 6 12.18 8.26 17.91
CA ALA A 6 13.13 8.87 16.99
C ALA A 6 12.97 10.40 16.84
N GLY A 7 12.06 11.03 17.58
CA GLY A 7 11.86 12.49 17.56
C GLY A 7 10.93 13.00 16.46
N ALA A 8 10.24 12.13 15.75
CA ALA A 8 9.33 12.53 14.68
C ALA A 8 8.09 13.25 15.22
N VAL A 9 7.72 14.34 14.56
CA VAL A 9 6.49 15.10 14.83
C VAL A 9 5.39 14.61 13.89
N ILE A 10 4.34 14.04 14.48
CA ILE A 10 3.18 13.56 13.71
C ILE A 10 2.20 14.73 13.54
N ILE A 11 2.09 15.24 12.32
CA ILE A 11 1.26 16.42 12.01
C ILE A 11 -0.20 16.08 11.68
N GLY A 12 -0.52 14.85 11.33
CA GLY A 12 -1.88 14.45 11.00
C GLY A 12 -2.04 13.05 10.48
N LYS A 13 -3.22 12.79 9.95
CA LYS A 13 -3.60 11.57 9.22
C LYS A 13 -3.97 11.96 7.80
N THR A 14 -3.56 11.15 6.85
CA THR A 14 -3.84 11.35 5.43
C THR A 14 -5.10 10.62 4.99
N ASN A 15 -5.71 11.09 3.91
CA ASN A 15 -6.83 10.42 3.28
C ASN A 15 -6.40 9.13 2.58
N MET A 16 -7.34 8.19 2.41
CA MET A 16 -7.10 6.93 1.72
C MET A 16 -8.42 6.34 1.22
N ASP A 17 -8.37 5.38 0.32
CA ASP A 17 -9.55 4.57 0.01
C ASP A 17 -10.05 3.86 1.27
N GLU A 18 -11.37 3.76 1.41
CA GLU A 18 -12.02 3.20 2.59
C GLU A 18 -11.54 1.77 2.85
N PHE A 19 -11.08 1.48 4.07
CA PHE A 19 -10.52 0.19 4.50
C PHE A 19 -9.39 -0.35 3.61
N ALA A 20 -8.62 0.55 2.98
CA ALA A 20 -7.55 0.22 2.03
C ALA A 20 -8.04 -0.50 0.75
N MET A 21 -9.32 -0.41 0.44
CA MET A 21 -9.98 -1.04 -0.70
C MET A 21 -10.23 -0.05 -1.83
N GLY A 22 -9.26 0.08 -2.70
CA GLY A 22 -9.29 0.95 -3.87
C GLY A 22 -7.91 1.14 -4.46
N SER A 23 -7.83 1.94 -5.53
CA SER A 23 -6.58 2.23 -6.24
C SER A 23 -6.49 3.67 -6.74
N THR A 24 -7.42 4.55 -6.30
CA THR A 24 -7.54 5.92 -6.81
C THR A 24 -7.73 6.98 -5.72
N THR A 25 -8.02 6.57 -4.49
CA THR A 25 -8.42 7.44 -3.36
C THR A 25 -9.65 8.31 -3.69
N GLU A 26 -10.58 7.73 -4.48
CA GLU A 26 -11.89 8.31 -4.79
C GLU A 26 -12.99 7.73 -3.89
N THR A 27 -12.77 6.53 -3.31
CA THR A 27 -13.75 5.81 -2.51
C THR A 27 -13.69 6.15 -1.02
N SER A 28 -12.94 7.16 -0.64
CA SER A 28 -12.87 7.61 0.75
C SER A 28 -14.20 8.19 1.24
N TYR A 29 -14.53 7.90 2.51
CA TYR A 29 -15.65 8.54 3.20
C TYR A 29 -15.55 10.08 3.24
N TYR A 30 -14.32 10.62 3.24
CA TYR A 30 -14.03 12.06 3.28
C TYR A 30 -14.00 12.71 1.89
N GLY A 31 -14.29 11.96 0.84
CA GLY A 31 -14.22 12.42 -0.54
C GLY A 31 -12.87 12.16 -1.20
N PRO A 32 -12.74 12.51 -2.49
CA PRO A 32 -11.57 12.16 -3.28
C PRO A 32 -10.34 13.01 -2.94
N THR A 33 -9.16 12.38 -3.03
CA THR A 33 -7.88 13.08 -3.06
C THR A 33 -7.48 13.35 -4.51
N ARG A 34 -6.78 14.45 -4.75
CA ARG A 34 -6.30 14.86 -6.07
C ARG A 34 -4.80 14.71 -6.17
N ASN A 35 -4.31 14.44 -7.38
CA ASN A 35 -2.87 14.39 -7.65
C ASN A 35 -2.31 15.82 -7.64
N PRO A 36 -1.29 16.15 -6.82
CA PRO A 36 -0.77 17.51 -6.73
C PRO A 36 -0.07 17.99 -7.99
N HIS A 37 0.40 17.11 -8.87
CA HIS A 37 0.99 17.48 -10.15
C HIS A 37 -0.06 17.90 -11.18
N ASN A 38 -1.27 17.31 -11.11
CA ASN A 38 -2.42 17.68 -11.93
C ASN A 38 -3.70 17.27 -11.22
N THR A 39 -4.43 18.24 -10.71
CA THR A 39 -5.66 18.02 -9.93
C THR A 39 -6.83 17.42 -10.71
N ALA A 40 -6.73 17.31 -12.03
CA ALA A 40 -7.68 16.57 -12.86
C ALA A 40 -7.47 15.05 -12.82
N HIS A 41 -6.34 14.59 -12.28
CA HIS A 41 -5.97 13.18 -12.15
C HIS A 41 -6.02 12.70 -10.70
N VAL A 42 -6.13 11.37 -10.54
CA VAL A 42 -6.09 10.70 -9.26
C VAL A 42 -4.64 10.58 -8.76
N PRO A 43 -4.42 10.55 -7.43
CA PRO A 43 -3.09 10.32 -6.86
C PRO A 43 -2.69 8.84 -6.86
N GLY A 44 -3.60 7.95 -7.29
CA GLY A 44 -3.52 6.54 -7.01
C GLY A 44 -4.07 6.18 -5.63
N GLY A 45 -3.94 4.93 -5.20
CA GLY A 45 -4.46 4.45 -3.93
C GLY A 45 -4.02 3.00 -3.60
N SER A 46 -4.35 2.54 -2.41
CA SER A 46 -5.23 3.18 -1.40
C SER A 46 -4.53 4.27 -0.58
N SER A 47 -3.19 4.35 -0.50
CA SER A 47 -2.43 5.36 0.26
C SER A 47 -2.24 6.68 -0.52
N GLY A 48 -3.22 7.10 -1.34
CA GLY A 48 -3.10 8.26 -2.21
C GLY A 48 -2.90 9.58 -1.46
N GLY A 49 -3.55 9.77 -0.30
CA GLY A 49 -3.35 10.95 0.52
C GLY A 49 -1.94 11.04 1.10
N SER A 50 -1.34 9.92 1.50
CA SER A 50 0.06 9.88 1.96
C SER A 50 1.02 10.31 0.85
N CYS A 51 0.85 9.78 -0.36
CA CYS A 51 1.68 10.10 -1.51
C CYS A 51 1.47 11.54 -1.98
N ALA A 52 0.21 12.01 -2.01
CA ALA A 52 -0.09 13.38 -2.38
C ALA A 52 0.49 14.40 -1.39
N ALA A 53 0.42 14.16 -0.08
CA ALA A 53 0.96 15.05 0.94
C ALA A 53 2.49 15.18 0.82
N VAL A 54 3.21 14.07 0.60
CA VAL A 54 4.66 14.10 0.36
C VAL A 54 4.98 14.80 -0.96
N ALA A 55 4.26 14.52 -2.03
CA ALA A 55 4.46 15.15 -3.34
C ALA A 55 4.23 16.67 -3.27
N ALA A 56 3.18 17.11 -2.56
CA ALA A 56 2.87 18.53 -2.35
C ALA A 56 3.81 19.21 -1.33
N SER A 57 4.74 18.49 -0.70
CA SER A 57 5.63 19.02 0.36
C SER A 57 4.88 19.50 1.61
N GLU A 58 3.71 18.95 1.89
CA GLU A 58 2.98 19.18 3.14
C GLU A 58 3.65 18.48 4.34
N CYS A 59 4.37 17.41 4.05
CA CYS A 59 5.21 16.70 5.01
C CYS A 59 6.47 16.13 4.33
N TYR A 60 7.50 15.84 5.12
CA TYR A 60 8.75 15.26 4.62
C TYR A 60 8.54 13.79 4.22
N TYR A 61 7.74 13.07 4.98
CA TYR A 61 7.43 11.67 4.73
C TYR A 61 6.04 11.32 5.29
N ALA A 62 5.51 10.20 4.82
CA ALA A 62 4.29 9.62 5.34
C ALA A 62 4.42 8.09 5.46
N LEU A 63 3.52 7.46 6.19
CA LEU A 63 3.34 6.02 6.15
C LEU A 63 2.13 5.68 5.29
N GLY A 64 2.20 4.54 4.62
CA GLY A 64 1.09 3.93 3.89
C GLY A 64 0.95 2.46 4.24
N SER A 65 -0.04 1.81 3.66
CA SER A 65 -0.22 0.36 3.68
C SER A 65 -0.34 -0.18 2.26
N ASP A 66 0.16 -1.40 2.04
CA ASP A 66 0.21 -2.04 0.73
C ASP A 66 -0.23 -3.50 0.85
N THR A 67 -1.31 -3.84 0.18
CA THR A 67 -1.82 -5.21 0.08
C THR A 67 -1.59 -5.76 -1.33
N GLY A 68 -1.86 -4.95 -2.34
CA GLY A 68 -1.70 -5.28 -3.76
C GLY A 68 -1.09 -4.16 -4.59
N GLY A 69 -0.35 -3.21 -3.95
CA GLY A 69 0.25 -2.07 -4.63
C GLY A 69 -0.05 -0.72 -3.99
N SER A 70 -0.76 -0.68 -2.86
CA SER A 70 -1.34 0.56 -2.31
C SER A 70 -0.36 1.55 -1.69
N ILE A 71 0.95 1.26 -1.65
CA ILE A 71 2.04 2.22 -1.46
C ILE A 71 2.71 2.51 -2.80
N ARG A 72 3.09 1.45 -3.53
CA ARG A 72 3.93 1.51 -4.72
C ARG A 72 3.25 2.24 -5.88
N GLN A 73 2.00 1.92 -6.15
CA GLN A 73 1.24 2.52 -7.26
C GLN A 73 0.97 4.01 -7.04
N PRO A 74 0.42 4.47 -5.89
CA PRO A 74 0.22 5.91 -5.67
C PRO A 74 1.54 6.68 -5.58
N SER A 75 2.63 6.08 -5.11
CA SER A 75 3.95 6.70 -5.14
C SER A 75 4.41 6.96 -6.56
N SER A 76 4.22 6.00 -7.47
CA SER A 76 4.50 6.16 -8.90
C SER A 76 3.66 7.28 -9.51
N PHE A 77 2.36 7.34 -9.21
CA PHE A 77 1.45 8.36 -9.75
C PHE A 77 1.75 9.76 -9.24
N CYS A 78 2.26 9.88 -8.01
CA CYS A 78 2.60 11.16 -7.39
C CYS A 78 4.08 11.54 -7.56
N GLY A 79 4.92 10.74 -8.25
CA GLY A 79 6.32 11.03 -8.48
C GLY A 79 7.15 11.08 -7.19
N VAL A 80 6.86 10.22 -6.23
CA VAL A 80 7.57 10.06 -4.96
C VAL A 80 8.08 8.63 -4.81
N VAL A 81 8.94 8.38 -3.82
CA VAL A 81 9.44 7.04 -3.51
C VAL A 81 8.53 6.39 -2.47
N GLY A 82 8.03 5.20 -2.77
CA GLY A 82 7.27 4.38 -1.83
C GLY A 82 7.86 2.99 -1.73
N LEU A 83 8.08 2.53 -0.51
CA LEU A 83 8.72 1.25 -0.25
C LEU A 83 7.75 0.32 0.48
N LYS A 84 7.41 -0.81 -0.16
CA LYS A 84 6.75 -1.93 0.51
C LYS A 84 7.81 -2.91 0.99
N PRO A 85 8.10 -2.99 2.28
CA PRO A 85 9.09 -3.95 2.79
C PRO A 85 8.57 -5.38 2.71
N THR A 86 9.45 -6.32 2.99
CA THR A 86 9.09 -7.73 3.15
C THR A 86 8.02 -7.88 4.23
N TYR A 87 7.06 -8.78 4.00
CA TYR A 87 6.00 -9.08 4.96
C TYR A 87 6.56 -9.39 6.35
N GLY A 88 5.96 -8.81 7.39
CA GLY A 88 6.40 -8.97 8.77
C GLY A 88 7.57 -8.08 9.21
N THR A 89 8.15 -7.26 8.32
CA THR A 89 9.24 -6.34 8.69
C THR A 89 8.77 -5.21 9.61
N VAL A 90 7.56 -4.72 9.41
CA VAL A 90 6.93 -3.67 10.23
C VAL A 90 5.68 -4.25 10.88
N SER A 91 5.52 -4.05 12.19
CA SER A 91 4.33 -4.49 12.92
C SER A 91 3.05 -3.89 12.33
N ARG A 92 2.03 -4.72 12.22
CA ARG A 92 0.68 -4.33 11.79
C ARG A 92 -0.27 -4.10 12.95
N TYR A 93 0.22 -4.15 14.19
CA TYR A 93 -0.62 -3.90 15.35
C TYR A 93 -1.22 -2.50 15.31
N GLY A 94 -2.55 -2.44 15.26
CA GLY A 94 -3.30 -1.19 15.09
C GLY A 94 -3.66 -0.83 13.65
N LEU A 95 -3.17 -1.57 12.65
CA LEU A 95 -3.68 -1.49 11.28
C LEU A 95 -4.98 -2.29 11.17
N ILE A 96 -6.02 -1.68 10.59
CA ILE A 96 -7.25 -2.41 10.24
C ILE A 96 -6.93 -3.33 9.07
N ALA A 97 -7.12 -4.62 9.26
CA ALA A 97 -6.78 -5.61 8.25
C ALA A 97 -7.73 -5.58 7.06
N TYR A 98 -7.14 -5.49 5.85
CA TYR A 98 -7.81 -5.82 4.60
C TYR A 98 -7.52 -7.28 4.23
N GLY A 99 -6.31 -7.59 3.82
CA GLY A 99 -5.84 -8.94 3.53
C GLY A 99 -4.71 -9.34 4.48
N SER A 100 -5.04 -10.10 5.52
CA SER A 100 -4.10 -10.40 6.63
C SER A 100 -2.83 -11.10 6.19
N SER A 101 -2.88 -11.88 5.11
CA SER A 101 -1.72 -12.57 4.53
C SER A 101 -0.87 -11.69 3.59
N LEU A 102 -1.32 -10.47 3.30
CA LEU A 102 -0.73 -9.59 2.28
C LEU A 102 -0.36 -8.21 2.80
N ASP A 103 -1.15 -7.64 3.73
CA ASP A 103 -1.00 -6.27 4.22
C ASP A 103 0.38 -6.00 4.79
N GLN A 104 0.99 -4.89 4.39
CA GLN A 104 2.26 -4.43 4.92
C GLN A 104 2.28 -2.90 5.02
N ILE A 105 2.82 -2.37 6.11
CA ILE A 105 3.09 -0.93 6.30
C ILE A 105 4.46 -0.61 5.72
N GLY A 106 4.58 0.57 5.10
CA GLY A 106 5.85 1.07 4.60
C GLY A 106 5.88 2.59 4.45
N PRO A 107 7.09 3.15 4.25
CA PRO A 107 7.31 4.57 4.10
C PRO A 107 7.03 5.08 2.69
N VAL A 108 6.69 6.36 2.63
CA VAL A 108 6.64 7.20 1.43
C VAL A 108 7.45 8.46 1.70
N ALA A 109 8.40 8.79 0.83
CA ALA A 109 9.29 9.95 0.97
C ALA A 109 9.69 10.52 -0.41
N LYS A 110 10.47 11.61 -0.41
CA LYS A 110 10.95 12.24 -1.65
C LYS A 110 12.06 11.42 -2.33
N ASP A 111 12.86 10.70 -1.57
CA ASP A 111 14.00 9.93 -2.08
C ASP A 111 14.17 8.59 -1.36
N VAL A 112 15.11 7.77 -1.88
CA VAL A 112 15.36 6.42 -1.38
C VAL A 112 16.04 6.44 -0.02
N SER A 113 16.89 7.42 0.25
CA SER A 113 17.62 7.54 1.53
C SER A 113 16.67 7.79 2.68
N ASP A 114 15.73 8.71 2.48
CA ASP A 114 14.68 8.99 3.46
C ASP A 114 13.79 7.75 3.69
N CYS A 115 13.41 7.04 2.62
CA CYS A 115 12.64 5.80 2.76
C CYS A 115 13.40 4.72 3.55
N ALA A 116 14.70 4.57 3.33
CA ALA A 116 15.55 3.63 4.07
C ALA A 116 15.62 4.00 5.56
N ALA A 117 15.90 5.27 5.88
CA ALA A 117 15.98 5.75 7.26
C ALA A 117 14.64 5.63 8.02
N ILE A 118 13.52 5.91 7.34
CA ILE A 118 12.19 5.76 7.94
C ILE A 118 11.88 4.27 8.18
N LEU A 119 12.20 3.41 7.20
CA LEU A 119 12.00 1.97 7.36
C LEU A 119 12.82 1.43 8.55
N GLU A 120 14.07 1.85 8.69
CA GLU A 120 14.94 1.50 9.80
C GLU A 120 14.32 1.91 11.15
N ALA A 121 13.73 3.11 11.21
CA ALA A 121 13.06 3.59 12.42
C ALA A 121 11.79 2.81 12.78
N ILE A 122 11.07 2.23 11.80
CA ILE A 122 9.79 1.54 12.05
C ILE A 122 9.88 0.01 12.03
N ALA A 123 10.93 -0.54 11.47
CA ALA A 123 11.17 -1.99 11.44
C ALA A 123 11.54 -2.48 12.85
N SER A 124 10.77 -3.41 13.39
CA SER A 124 11.06 -4.03 14.68
C SER A 124 10.14 -5.21 14.93
N HIS A 125 10.61 -6.15 15.74
CA HIS A 125 9.71 -7.16 16.30
C HIS A 125 8.70 -6.53 17.27
N ASP A 126 7.45 -6.94 17.13
CA ASP A 126 6.35 -6.53 18.04
C ASP A 126 5.61 -7.78 18.53
N PRO A 127 5.67 -8.11 19.83
CA PRO A 127 4.97 -9.28 20.39
C PRO A 127 3.44 -9.19 20.31
N LYS A 128 2.89 -8.03 19.96
CA LYS A 128 1.45 -7.84 19.74
C LYS A 128 1.00 -8.19 18.33
N ASP A 129 1.93 -8.41 17.41
CA ASP A 129 1.68 -8.87 16.05
C ASP A 129 2.40 -10.20 15.82
N SER A 130 1.65 -11.29 15.82
CA SER A 130 2.20 -12.64 15.62
C SER A 130 2.88 -12.86 14.27
N THR A 131 2.69 -11.94 13.31
CA THR A 131 3.33 -11.98 12.00
C THR A 131 4.59 -11.12 11.92
N SER A 132 4.86 -10.34 12.97
CA SER A 132 6.07 -9.52 13.07
C SER A 132 7.29 -10.43 13.19
N MET A 133 8.24 -10.26 12.27
CA MET A 133 9.47 -11.04 12.23
C MET A 133 10.48 -10.53 13.24
N ASP A 134 11.14 -11.44 13.94
CA ASP A 134 12.33 -11.12 14.72
C ASP A 134 13.51 -10.96 13.75
N ARG A 135 14.16 -9.80 13.78
CA ARG A 135 15.27 -9.45 12.89
C ARG A 135 16.37 -8.78 13.69
N ASP A 136 17.56 -9.34 13.61
CA ASP A 136 18.75 -8.80 14.24
C ASP A 136 19.33 -7.61 13.49
N ASP A 137 18.96 -7.47 12.19
CA ASP A 137 19.50 -6.48 11.26
C ASP A 137 18.38 -5.68 10.62
N CYS A 138 18.30 -4.41 10.97
CA CYS A 138 17.36 -3.44 10.44
C CYS A 138 18.06 -2.16 9.94
N ASP A 139 19.39 -2.19 9.73
CA ASP A 139 20.13 -1.07 9.16
C ASP A 139 20.00 -1.07 7.64
N PHE A 140 18.90 -0.48 7.16
CA PHE A 140 18.60 -0.40 5.73
C PHE A 140 19.38 0.70 5.02
N THR A 141 19.96 1.65 5.77
CA THR A 141 20.78 2.73 5.20
C THR A 141 22.14 2.22 4.75
N GLU A 142 22.66 1.15 5.32
CA GLU A 142 23.89 0.48 4.86
C GLU A 142 23.78 -0.10 3.44
N ALA A 143 22.55 -0.38 2.97
CA ALA A 143 22.29 -0.85 1.61
C ALA A 143 22.38 0.26 0.54
N LEU A 144 22.53 1.52 0.95
CA LEU A 144 22.69 2.65 0.05
C LEU A 144 24.13 2.72 -0.46
N VAL A 145 24.39 2.05 -1.58
CA VAL A 145 25.71 1.98 -2.20
C VAL A 145 25.74 2.73 -3.54
N ASP A 146 26.86 3.31 -3.89
CA ASP A 146 27.03 4.09 -5.13
C ASP A 146 27.37 3.22 -6.35
N ASP A 147 27.60 1.92 -6.16
CA ASP A 147 28.02 1.00 -7.21
C ASP A 147 26.96 -0.06 -7.50
N VAL A 148 26.60 -0.20 -8.77
CA VAL A 148 25.67 -1.22 -9.29
C VAL A 148 26.37 -2.25 -10.18
N LYS A 149 27.71 -2.23 -10.23
CA LYS A 149 28.50 -3.13 -11.08
C LYS A 149 28.25 -4.59 -10.73
N GLY A 150 27.86 -5.36 -11.74
CA GLY A 150 27.56 -6.78 -11.59
C GLY A 150 26.18 -7.08 -10.98
N LEU A 151 25.40 -6.07 -10.56
CA LEU A 151 24.02 -6.26 -10.13
C LEU A 151 23.19 -6.80 -11.30
N ARG A 152 22.47 -7.91 -11.08
CA ARG A 152 21.57 -8.49 -12.10
C ARG A 152 20.18 -7.90 -11.96
N ILE A 153 19.67 -7.30 -13.03
CA ILE A 153 18.37 -6.65 -13.12
C ILE A 153 17.54 -7.38 -14.17
N GLY A 154 16.41 -7.93 -13.76
CA GLY A 154 15.49 -8.61 -14.65
C GLY A 154 14.35 -7.68 -15.09
N ILE A 155 14.04 -7.66 -16.38
CA ILE A 155 12.87 -6.98 -16.94
C ILE A 155 11.87 -8.05 -17.39
N PRO A 156 10.70 -8.18 -16.71
CA PRO A 156 9.67 -9.11 -17.13
C PRO A 156 9.04 -8.67 -18.46
N ARG A 157 9.13 -9.49 -19.51
CA ARG A 157 8.50 -9.19 -20.80
C ARG A 157 6.99 -9.00 -20.70
N ASP A 158 6.35 -9.75 -19.79
CA ASP A 158 4.90 -9.68 -19.57
C ASP A 158 4.43 -8.31 -19.07
N TYR A 159 5.31 -7.48 -18.47
CA TYR A 159 4.96 -6.14 -18.00
C TYR A 159 5.22 -5.06 -19.05
N MET A 160 5.96 -5.39 -20.12
CA MET A 160 6.36 -4.45 -21.18
C MET A 160 5.53 -4.66 -22.46
N GLY A 161 4.38 -5.32 -22.35
CA GLY A 161 3.53 -5.71 -23.46
C GLY A 161 2.45 -4.71 -23.82
N GLU A 162 1.45 -5.21 -24.55
CA GLU A 162 0.27 -4.46 -24.98
C GLU A 162 -0.48 -3.86 -23.77
N GLY A 163 -0.90 -2.60 -23.88
CA GLY A 163 -1.60 -1.85 -22.85
C GLY A 163 -0.71 -0.99 -21.96
N LEU A 164 0.62 -1.12 -22.03
CA LEU A 164 1.53 -0.19 -21.39
C LEU A 164 1.66 1.10 -22.22
N ASP A 165 1.52 2.25 -21.56
CA ASP A 165 1.75 3.55 -22.19
C ASP A 165 3.18 3.64 -22.72
N PRO A 166 3.39 4.06 -24.00
CA PRO A 166 4.71 4.15 -24.59
C PRO A 166 5.70 5.07 -23.83
N GLU A 167 5.22 6.17 -23.27
CA GLU A 167 6.09 7.09 -22.50
C GLU A 167 6.57 6.41 -21.20
N VAL A 168 5.70 5.61 -20.55
CA VAL A 168 6.07 4.83 -19.37
C VAL A 168 7.08 3.75 -19.73
N ASN A 169 6.83 3.01 -20.82
CA ASN A 169 7.77 2.01 -21.32
C ASN A 169 9.17 2.61 -21.57
N ASP A 170 9.21 3.72 -22.30
CA ASP A 170 10.46 4.39 -22.65
C ASP A 170 11.21 4.90 -21.41
N ALA A 171 10.50 5.43 -20.41
CA ALA A 171 11.08 5.86 -19.15
C ALA A 171 11.73 4.71 -18.39
N VAL A 172 11.03 3.56 -18.28
CA VAL A 172 11.56 2.34 -17.63
C VAL A 172 12.77 1.80 -18.36
N MET A 173 12.71 1.69 -19.69
CA MET A 173 13.81 1.19 -20.50
C MET A 173 15.03 2.13 -20.47
N LYS A 174 14.81 3.44 -20.42
CA LYS A 174 15.88 4.43 -20.24
C LYS A 174 16.56 4.27 -18.87
N ALA A 175 15.80 4.07 -17.81
CA ALA A 175 16.35 3.82 -16.48
C ALA A 175 17.19 2.53 -16.45
N ALA A 176 16.69 1.45 -17.06
CA ALA A 176 17.42 0.19 -17.18
C ALA A 176 18.74 0.36 -17.94
N LYS A 177 18.73 1.12 -19.02
CA LYS A 177 19.94 1.44 -19.80
C LYS A 177 20.99 2.23 -18.99
N VAL A 178 20.55 3.19 -18.19
CA VAL A 178 21.45 3.94 -17.29
C VAL A 178 22.13 3.02 -16.28
N LEU A 179 21.40 2.03 -15.75
CA LEU A 179 21.98 1.05 -14.83
C LEU A 179 22.96 0.11 -15.54
N GLU A 180 22.67 -0.30 -16.79
CA GLU A 180 23.57 -1.10 -17.61
C GLU A 180 24.86 -0.34 -17.94
N GLU A 181 24.77 0.94 -18.30
CA GLU A 181 25.93 1.83 -18.53
C GLU A 181 26.78 2.00 -17.27
N LYS A 182 26.21 1.86 -16.08
CA LYS A 182 26.92 1.84 -14.79
C LYS A 182 27.46 0.45 -14.40
N GLY A 183 27.31 -0.54 -15.25
CA GLY A 183 27.87 -1.89 -15.08
C GLY A 183 26.93 -2.94 -14.48
N ALA A 184 25.64 -2.65 -14.33
CA ALA A 184 24.65 -3.67 -14.05
C ALA A 184 24.43 -4.61 -15.26
N ILE A 185 23.97 -5.80 -15.02
CA ILE A 185 23.60 -6.78 -16.06
C ILE A 185 22.08 -6.77 -16.18
N VAL A 186 21.57 -6.24 -17.30
CA VAL A 186 20.12 -6.15 -17.56
C VAL A 186 19.68 -7.28 -18.47
N GLU A 187 18.74 -8.08 -18.03
CA GLU A 187 18.23 -9.26 -18.75
C GLU A 187 16.71 -9.27 -18.80
N ALA A 188 16.12 -9.56 -19.95
CA ALA A 188 14.69 -9.77 -20.07
C ALA A 188 14.34 -11.24 -19.77
N PHE A 189 13.25 -11.47 -19.04
CA PHE A 189 12.79 -12.82 -18.66
C PHE A 189 11.25 -12.92 -18.71
N ASP A 190 10.73 -14.15 -18.61
CA ASP A 190 9.31 -14.42 -18.66
C ASP A 190 8.77 -14.80 -17.29
N LEU A 191 7.66 -14.15 -16.87
CA LEU A 191 6.90 -14.49 -15.68
C LEU A 191 5.65 -15.31 -16.04
N ARG A 192 5.81 -16.60 -16.22
CA ARG A 192 4.76 -17.51 -16.73
C ARG A 192 3.42 -17.46 -16.00
N LEU A 193 3.44 -17.10 -14.71
CA LEU A 193 2.25 -17.09 -13.86
C LEU A 193 1.64 -15.68 -13.66
N VAL A 194 2.23 -14.63 -14.24
CA VAL A 194 1.76 -13.24 -14.03
C VAL A 194 0.30 -13.04 -14.44
N LYS A 195 -0.18 -13.75 -15.46
CA LYS A 195 -1.59 -13.68 -15.88
C LYS A 195 -2.59 -14.11 -14.80
N TYR A 196 -2.15 -14.84 -13.79
CA TYR A 196 -2.97 -15.26 -12.66
C TYR A 196 -2.83 -14.34 -11.44
N ALA A 197 -1.89 -13.39 -11.45
CA ALA A 197 -1.57 -12.57 -10.27
C ALA A 197 -2.78 -11.75 -9.81
N ILE A 198 -3.45 -11.05 -10.72
CA ILE A 198 -4.62 -10.23 -10.39
C ILE A 198 -5.82 -11.09 -9.95
N PRO A 199 -6.23 -12.13 -10.68
CA PRO A 199 -7.29 -13.03 -10.22
C PRO A 199 -7.00 -13.66 -8.84
N ALA A 200 -5.79 -14.17 -8.63
CA ALA A 200 -5.39 -14.75 -7.35
C ALA A 200 -5.44 -13.72 -6.21
N TYR A 201 -4.93 -12.50 -6.47
CA TYR A 201 -4.98 -11.41 -5.51
C TYR A 201 -6.41 -11.11 -5.06
N TYR A 202 -7.34 -10.87 -5.98
CA TYR A 202 -8.72 -10.55 -5.61
C TYR A 202 -9.43 -11.71 -4.94
N THR A 203 -9.18 -12.95 -5.35
CA THR A 203 -9.73 -14.14 -4.70
C THR A 203 -9.32 -14.22 -3.23
N ILE A 204 -8.02 -14.11 -2.94
CA ILE A 204 -7.48 -14.20 -1.58
C ILE A 204 -7.88 -12.97 -0.76
N ALA A 205 -7.63 -11.77 -1.30
CA ALA A 205 -7.83 -10.52 -0.57
C ALA A 205 -9.31 -10.29 -0.23
N ASP A 206 -10.24 -10.59 -1.14
CA ASP A 206 -11.67 -10.40 -0.88
C ASP A 206 -12.20 -11.44 0.12
N ALA A 207 -11.72 -12.70 0.07
CA ALA A 207 -12.05 -13.71 1.08
C ALA A 207 -11.58 -13.28 2.48
N GLU A 208 -10.33 -12.82 2.58
CA GLU A 208 -9.78 -12.31 3.85
C GLU A 208 -10.49 -11.04 4.31
N ALA A 209 -10.84 -10.12 3.40
CA ALA A 209 -11.62 -8.92 3.72
C ALA A 209 -12.99 -9.26 4.28
N SER A 210 -13.70 -10.22 3.69
CA SER A 210 -14.99 -10.70 4.18
C SER A 210 -14.88 -11.16 5.62
N SER A 211 -13.87 -11.98 5.94
CA SER A 211 -13.60 -12.46 7.30
C SER A 211 -13.13 -11.34 8.23
N ASN A 212 -12.17 -10.51 7.79
CA ASN A 212 -11.62 -9.46 8.64
C ASN A 212 -12.63 -8.38 9.01
N LEU A 213 -13.55 -8.03 8.10
CA LEU A 213 -14.54 -7.00 8.34
C LEU A 213 -15.84 -7.50 8.99
N GLU A 214 -16.01 -8.80 9.23
CA GLU A 214 -17.16 -9.34 9.95
C GLU A 214 -17.29 -8.75 11.36
N ARG A 215 -16.16 -8.44 12.00
CA ARG A 215 -16.07 -7.87 13.34
C ARG A 215 -16.59 -6.46 13.48
N PHE A 216 -16.78 -5.73 12.37
CA PHE A 216 -17.40 -4.40 12.35
C PHE A 216 -18.94 -4.53 12.36
N ASP A 217 -19.46 -4.93 13.49
CA ASP A 217 -20.89 -5.27 13.70
C ASP A 217 -21.66 -4.15 14.43
N GLY A 218 -20.95 -3.09 14.85
CA GLY A 218 -21.54 -1.99 15.61
C GLY A 218 -21.81 -2.31 17.08
N VAL A 219 -21.38 -3.47 17.58
CA VAL A 219 -21.52 -3.85 19.00
C VAL A 219 -20.25 -3.54 19.76
N LYS A 220 -19.11 -4.13 19.36
CA LYS A 220 -17.82 -3.89 20.00
C LYS A 220 -17.18 -2.60 19.54
N TYR A 221 -17.22 -2.32 18.24
CA TYR A 221 -16.63 -1.14 17.61
C TYR A 221 -17.19 -0.93 16.20
N GLY A 222 -16.80 0.18 15.58
CA GLY A 222 -17.27 0.58 14.27
C GLY A 222 -18.56 1.39 14.34
N TYR A 223 -19.09 1.69 13.16
CA TYR A 223 -20.37 2.36 13.03
C TYR A 223 -21.50 1.51 13.57
N ARG A 224 -22.46 2.13 14.26
CA ARG A 224 -23.75 1.53 14.64
C ARG A 224 -24.88 2.41 14.13
N THR A 225 -25.83 1.82 13.43
CA THR A 225 -27.08 2.52 13.06
C THR A 225 -27.81 3.00 14.30
N LYS A 226 -28.45 4.15 14.21
CA LYS A 226 -29.28 4.72 15.30
C LYS A 226 -30.74 4.32 15.20
N ASP A 227 -31.18 3.91 14.01
CA ASP A 227 -32.55 3.56 13.70
C ASP A 227 -32.67 2.06 13.43
N TYR A 228 -33.09 1.28 14.45
CA TYR A 228 -33.28 -0.15 14.31
C TYR A 228 -34.38 -0.69 15.23
N ASP A 229 -35.00 -1.77 14.80
CA ASP A 229 -35.94 -2.56 15.57
C ASP A 229 -35.39 -3.98 15.73
N GLY A 230 -34.97 -4.30 16.96
CA GLY A 230 -34.35 -5.58 17.32
C GLY A 230 -32.91 -5.77 16.78
N LEU A 231 -32.25 -6.79 17.31
CA LEU A 231 -30.85 -7.07 17.12
C LEU A 231 -30.50 -7.38 15.64
N HIS A 232 -31.30 -8.20 15.00
CA HIS A 232 -31.07 -8.59 13.60
C HIS A 232 -31.15 -7.39 12.64
N ASN A 233 -32.12 -6.51 12.85
CA ASN A 233 -32.27 -5.28 12.06
C ASN A 233 -31.10 -4.32 12.32
N MET A 234 -30.64 -4.22 13.58
CA MET A 234 -29.46 -3.45 13.94
C MET A 234 -28.22 -3.91 13.15
N TYR A 235 -27.91 -5.20 13.11
CA TYR A 235 -26.78 -5.72 12.33
C TYR A 235 -26.91 -5.42 10.84
N LYS A 236 -28.07 -5.69 10.25
CA LYS A 236 -28.30 -5.44 8.81
C LYS A 236 -28.09 -3.97 8.44
N LYS A 237 -28.72 -3.05 9.17
CA LYS A 237 -28.60 -1.60 8.92
C LYS A 237 -27.17 -1.10 9.19
N THR A 238 -26.57 -1.50 10.30
CA THR A 238 -25.18 -1.14 10.64
C THR A 238 -24.22 -1.47 9.50
N ARG A 239 -24.28 -2.68 8.99
CA ARG A 239 -23.39 -3.10 7.90
C ARG A 239 -23.74 -2.47 6.55
N SER A 240 -25.03 -2.21 6.29
CA SER A 240 -25.47 -1.53 5.07
C SER A 240 -25.07 -0.06 5.03
N GLU A 241 -25.10 0.63 6.16
CA GLU A 241 -24.81 2.06 6.29
C GLU A 241 -23.31 2.32 6.57
N GLY A 242 -22.66 1.42 7.33
CA GLY A 242 -21.30 1.60 7.82
C GLY A 242 -20.18 1.28 6.84
N PHE A 243 -20.50 0.74 5.66
CA PHE A 243 -19.53 0.46 4.61
C PHE A 243 -19.94 1.14 3.30
N GLY A 244 -18.96 1.70 2.61
CA GLY A 244 -19.10 2.24 1.27
C GLY A 244 -19.34 1.16 0.21
N PRO A 245 -19.71 1.56 -1.02
CA PRO A 245 -20.07 0.61 -2.09
C PRO A 245 -18.95 -0.36 -2.46
N GLU A 246 -17.70 0.12 -2.55
CA GLU A 246 -16.56 -0.72 -2.93
C GLU A 246 -16.23 -1.76 -1.86
N VAL A 247 -16.25 -1.38 -0.58
CA VAL A 247 -16.03 -2.30 0.54
C VAL A 247 -17.12 -3.38 0.58
N LYS A 248 -18.39 -2.99 0.42
CA LYS A 248 -19.51 -3.94 0.35
C LYS A 248 -19.35 -4.92 -0.81
N ARG A 249 -18.93 -4.43 -1.99
CA ARG A 249 -18.68 -5.27 -3.16
C ARG A 249 -17.65 -6.36 -2.86
N ARG A 250 -16.52 -5.99 -2.25
CA ARG A 250 -15.44 -6.95 -1.91
C ARG A 250 -15.84 -7.92 -0.82
N ILE A 251 -16.53 -7.47 0.23
CA ILE A 251 -17.08 -8.36 1.28
C ILE A 251 -18.00 -9.40 0.65
N MET A 252 -18.90 -8.97 -0.25
CA MET A 252 -19.82 -9.91 -0.92
C MET A 252 -19.07 -10.88 -1.83
N LEU A 253 -18.13 -10.41 -2.65
CA LEU A 253 -17.32 -11.30 -3.50
C LEU A 253 -16.54 -12.32 -2.66
N GLY A 254 -15.90 -11.89 -1.58
CA GLY A 254 -15.15 -12.77 -0.71
C GLY A 254 -16.00 -13.79 0.05
N SER A 255 -17.31 -13.57 0.17
CA SER A 255 -18.21 -14.55 0.76
C SER A 255 -18.58 -15.71 -0.17
N PHE A 256 -18.19 -15.65 -1.46
CA PHE A 256 -18.37 -16.73 -2.43
C PHE A 256 -17.11 -17.60 -2.61
N VAL A 257 -15.99 -17.23 -2.00
CA VAL A 257 -14.73 -17.96 -2.02
C VAL A 257 -14.67 -18.90 -0.83
#